data_a93e5b53e94e5874563665b21f2696d5
#
_entry.id   a93e5b53e94e5874563665b21f2696d5
#
_cell.length_a   1.000
_cell.length_b   1.000
_cell.length_c   1.000
_cell.angle_alpha   90.00
_cell.angle_beta   90.00
_cell.angle_gamma   90.00
#
_symmetry.space_group_name_H-M   'P 1'
#
loop_
_entity.id
_entity.type
_entity.pdbx_description
1 polymer ?
#
loop_
_entity_poly.entity_id
_entity_poly.type
_entity_poly.pdbx_seq_one_letter_code
_entity_poly.pdbx_strand_id
1 'polypeptide(L)'
;MPTPSAMKVRRCGQFLDIPVRKGEAARFLGVHRNTVTKWDGFARKHIDNYQEHFERSGSKEQAPLNPYRFWVLTRLKELYRIYRDESLIEKYVKAHPYDFSYRTFFELRKQEKQAS
;
A
#
# COMPACT_ATOMS: atom_id res chain seq x y z
N MET A 1 -11.48 -15.71 -13.26
CA MET A 1 -10.23 -15.10 -13.76
C MET A 1 -10.06 -13.69 -13.24
N PRO A 2 -8.84 -13.29 -12.89
CA PRO A 2 -8.64 -11.90 -12.52
C PRO A 2 -8.82 -10.98 -13.73
N THR A 3 -9.38 -9.81 -13.49
CA THR A 3 -9.50 -8.79 -14.54
C THR A 3 -8.11 -8.25 -14.89
N PRO A 4 -7.94 -7.62 -16.08
CA PRO A 4 -6.66 -6.96 -16.39
C PRO A 4 -6.24 -5.94 -15.33
N SER A 5 -7.20 -5.24 -14.71
CA SER A 5 -6.93 -4.29 -13.64
C SER A 5 -6.35 -4.98 -12.41
N ALA A 6 -6.88 -6.15 -12.03
CA ALA A 6 -6.37 -6.92 -10.91
C ALA A 6 -4.93 -7.39 -11.17
N MET A 7 -4.62 -7.79 -12.40
CA MET A 7 -3.26 -8.20 -12.77
C MET A 7 -2.28 -7.05 -12.67
N LYS A 8 -2.68 -5.84 -13.09
CA LYS A 8 -1.83 -4.64 -12.96
C LYS A 8 -1.52 -4.34 -11.50
N VAL A 9 -2.53 -4.42 -10.63
CA VAL A 9 -2.34 -4.16 -9.20
C VAL A 9 -1.40 -5.19 -8.59
N ARG A 10 -1.53 -6.47 -8.97
CA ARG A 10 -0.64 -7.52 -8.46
C ARG A 10 0.81 -7.37 -8.90
N ARG A 11 1.04 -6.77 -10.06
CA ARG A 11 2.38 -6.50 -10.56
C ARG A 11 2.95 -5.20 -10.04
N CYS A 12 2.08 -4.34 -9.49
CA CYS A 12 2.47 -3.04 -8.95
C CYS A 12 3.00 -3.20 -7.54
N GLY A 13 3.93 -2.34 -7.18
CA GLY A 13 4.45 -2.30 -5.82
C GLY A 13 5.92 -1.95 -5.81
N GLN A 14 6.31 -1.13 -4.83
CA GLN A 14 7.71 -0.78 -4.63
C GLN A 14 8.15 -1.29 -3.27
N PHE A 15 9.35 -1.85 -3.22
CA PHE A 15 9.89 -2.42 -2.00
C PHE A 15 11.04 -1.54 -1.50
N LEU A 16 10.84 -0.99 -0.31
CA LEU A 16 11.86 -0.20 0.38
C LEU A 16 12.49 -1.06 1.48
N ASP A 17 13.73 -0.76 1.83
CA ASP A 17 14.42 -1.48 2.89
C ASP A 17 14.36 -0.76 4.24
N ILE A 18 13.99 0.53 4.23
CA ILE A 18 13.93 1.35 5.43
C ILE A 18 12.59 2.09 5.48
N PRO A 19 12.13 2.46 6.69
CA PRO A 19 10.94 3.30 6.82
C PRO A 19 11.13 4.67 6.16
N VAL A 20 10.04 5.25 5.66
CA VAL A 20 10.04 6.58 5.04
C VAL A 20 8.95 7.44 5.66
N ARG A 21 9.21 8.75 5.72
CA ARG A 21 8.21 9.71 6.16
C ARG A 21 7.18 9.94 5.06
N LYS A 22 6.00 10.41 5.45
CA LYS A 22 4.91 10.67 4.49
C LYS A 22 5.33 11.64 3.37
N GLY A 23 6.11 12.66 3.70
CA GLY A 23 6.63 13.59 2.69
C GLY A 23 7.54 12.93 1.67
N GLU A 24 8.41 12.02 2.14
CA GLU A 24 9.28 11.25 1.25
C GLU A 24 8.47 10.27 0.40
N ALA A 25 7.49 9.60 1.03
CA ALA A 25 6.60 8.69 0.31
C ALA A 25 5.84 9.42 -0.79
N ALA A 26 5.37 10.63 -0.51
CA ALA A 26 4.69 11.46 -1.50
C ALA A 26 5.58 11.72 -2.71
N ARG A 27 6.86 11.98 -2.50
CA ARG A 27 7.82 12.18 -3.60
C ARG A 27 7.99 10.91 -4.42
N PHE A 28 8.16 9.76 -3.76
CA PHE A 28 8.28 8.48 -4.46
C PHE A 28 7.03 8.15 -5.27
N LEU A 29 5.86 8.48 -4.73
CA LEU A 29 4.59 8.18 -5.38
C LEU A 29 4.17 9.24 -6.40
N GLY A 30 4.82 10.41 -6.38
CA GLY A 30 4.47 11.50 -7.28
C GLY A 30 3.11 12.13 -6.94
N VAL A 31 2.77 12.20 -5.66
CA VAL A 31 1.50 12.76 -5.19
C VAL A 31 1.73 13.75 -4.05
N HIS A 32 0.70 14.49 -3.68
CA HIS A 32 0.77 15.40 -2.56
C HIS A 32 0.77 14.62 -1.23
N ARG A 33 1.42 15.19 -0.20
CA ARG A 33 1.47 14.59 1.13
C ARG A 33 0.07 14.30 1.70
N ASN A 34 -0.88 15.20 1.46
CA ASN A 34 -2.27 15.01 1.91
C ASN A 34 -2.89 13.76 1.27
N THR A 35 -2.51 13.44 0.04
CA THR A 35 -2.96 12.24 -0.64
C THR A 35 -2.41 10.98 0.05
N VAL A 36 -1.15 11.02 0.46
CA VAL A 36 -0.56 9.91 1.23
C VAL A 36 -1.32 9.71 2.53
N THR A 37 -1.63 10.79 3.25
CA THR A 37 -2.40 10.71 4.49
C THR A 37 -3.80 10.13 4.25
N LYS A 38 -4.45 10.53 3.16
CA LYS A 38 -5.76 10.00 2.79
C LYS A 38 -5.70 8.51 2.51
N TRP A 39 -4.73 8.07 1.74
CA TRP A 39 -4.58 6.65 1.41
C TRP A 39 -4.20 5.81 2.61
N ASP A 40 -3.35 6.32 3.48
CA ASP A 40 -3.01 5.65 4.73
C ASP A 40 -4.25 5.47 5.62
N GLY A 41 -5.10 6.49 5.72
CA GLY A 41 -6.37 6.42 6.42
C GLY A 41 -7.32 5.40 5.81
N PHE A 42 -7.39 5.36 4.48
CA PHE A 42 -8.19 4.36 3.77
C PHE A 42 -7.70 2.94 4.08
N ALA A 43 -6.38 2.73 4.07
CA ALA A 43 -5.79 1.43 4.35
C ALA A 43 -6.10 0.98 5.78
N ARG A 44 -6.00 1.88 6.76
CA ARG A 44 -6.35 1.58 8.16
C ARG A 44 -7.78 1.10 8.30
N LYS A 45 -8.68 1.70 7.53
CA LYS A 45 -10.12 1.43 7.62
C LYS A 45 -10.52 0.15 6.91
N HIS A 46 -9.90 -0.15 5.78
CA HIS A 46 -10.39 -1.20 4.88
C HIS A 46 -9.46 -2.41 4.73
N ILE A 47 -8.21 -2.30 5.11
CA ILE A 47 -7.26 -3.40 4.97
C ILE A 47 -7.04 -4.04 6.34
N ASP A 48 -7.40 -5.32 6.45
CA ASP A 48 -7.23 -6.08 7.67
C ASP A 48 -5.76 -6.18 8.06
N ASN A 49 -5.49 -6.04 9.36
CA ASN A 49 -4.15 -6.17 9.93
C ASN A 49 -3.17 -5.07 9.52
N TYR A 50 -3.61 -4.07 8.73
CA TYR A 50 -2.74 -2.95 8.37
C TYR A 50 -2.25 -2.20 9.61
N GLN A 51 -3.14 -1.98 10.58
CA GLN A 51 -2.81 -1.27 11.82
C GLN A 51 -1.83 -2.03 12.72
N GLU A 52 -1.80 -3.34 12.61
CA GLU A 52 -0.90 -4.17 13.43
C GLU A 52 0.57 -3.95 13.09
N HIS A 53 0.85 -3.38 11.92
CA HIS A 53 2.21 -3.12 11.46
C HIS A 53 2.67 -1.69 11.72
N PHE A 54 1.95 -0.95 12.59
CA PHE A 54 2.39 0.37 13.04
C PHE A 54 3.43 0.22 14.14
N GLU A 55 4.45 1.07 14.10
CA GLU A 55 5.41 1.14 15.18
C GLU A 55 4.74 1.71 16.43
N ARG A 56 5.15 1.22 17.58
CA ARG A 56 4.53 1.57 18.87
C ARG A 56 4.92 2.93 19.41
N SER A 57 5.93 3.57 18.84
CA SER A 57 6.46 4.84 19.35
C SER A 57 5.87 6.03 18.62
N GLY A 58 5.37 7.02 19.36
CA GLY A 58 4.94 8.30 18.85
C GLY A 58 3.50 8.34 18.35
N SER A 59 3.13 9.49 17.77
CA SER A 59 1.82 9.68 17.18
C SER A 59 1.68 8.84 15.90
N LYS A 60 0.56 8.13 15.76
CA LYS A 60 0.29 7.33 14.56
C LYS A 60 0.33 8.15 13.28
N GLU A 61 -0.04 9.43 13.35
CA GLU A 61 -0.05 10.31 12.18
C GLU A 61 1.34 10.73 11.74
N GLN A 62 2.28 10.81 12.68
CA GLN A 62 3.64 11.25 12.41
C GLN A 62 4.63 10.08 12.26
N ALA A 63 4.21 8.88 12.61
CA ALA A 63 5.08 7.71 12.51
C ALA A 63 5.51 7.46 11.06
N PRO A 64 6.79 7.14 10.81
CA PRO A 64 7.23 6.78 9.46
C PRO A 64 6.46 5.57 8.93
N LEU A 65 6.29 5.53 7.62
CA LEU A 65 5.71 4.39 6.94
C LEU A 65 6.75 3.29 6.85
N ASN A 66 6.47 2.11 7.41
CA ASN A 66 7.35 0.98 7.23
C ASN A 66 7.28 0.46 5.78
N PRO A 67 8.21 -0.42 5.35
CA PRO A 67 8.21 -0.91 3.96
C PRO A 67 6.90 -1.57 3.54
N TYR A 68 6.23 -2.30 4.42
CA TYR A 68 4.95 -2.92 4.11
C TYR A 68 3.87 -1.86 3.82
N ARG A 69 3.74 -0.87 4.71
CA ARG A 69 2.73 0.18 4.53
C ARG A 69 2.98 0.98 3.26
N PHE A 70 4.24 1.29 2.97
CA PHE A 70 4.59 1.97 1.72
C PHE A 70 4.18 1.12 0.50
N TRP A 71 4.47 -0.18 0.54
CA TRP A 71 4.08 -1.09 -0.53
C TRP A 71 2.56 -1.10 -0.74
N VAL A 72 1.79 -1.12 0.33
CA VAL A 72 0.32 -1.04 0.24
C VAL A 72 -0.10 0.24 -0.46
N LEU A 73 0.52 1.37 -0.13
CA LEU A 73 0.19 2.65 -0.76
C LEU A 73 0.52 2.65 -2.25
N THR A 74 1.59 1.98 -2.68
CA THR A 74 1.90 1.88 -4.11
C THR A 74 0.80 1.12 -4.86
N ARG A 75 0.22 0.11 -4.24
CA ARG A 75 -0.91 -0.62 -4.82
C ARG A 75 -2.19 0.20 -4.82
N LEU A 76 -2.45 0.95 -3.77
CA LEU A 76 -3.60 1.86 -3.73
C LEU A 76 -3.47 2.96 -4.79
N LYS A 77 -2.28 3.48 -5.00
CA LYS A 77 -2.05 4.46 -6.07
C LYS A 77 -2.53 3.92 -7.41
N GLU A 78 -2.20 2.67 -7.72
CA GLU A 78 -2.61 2.06 -8.98
C GLU A 78 -4.13 1.91 -9.05
N LEU A 79 -4.78 1.52 -7.95
CA LEU A 79 -6.24 1.42 -7.90
C LEU A 79 -6.92 2.78 -8.13
N TYR A 80 -6.42 3.83 -7.49
CA TYR A 80 -6.98 5.17 -7.68
C TYR A 80 -6.78 5.67 -9.11
N ARG A 81 -5.68 5.27 -9.75
CA ARG A 81 -5.44 5.59 -11.16
C ARG A 81 -6.45 4.90 -12.08
N ILE A 82 -6.77 3.65 -11.79
CA ILE A 82 -7.64 2.83 -12.63
C ILE A 82 -9.11 3.21 -12.44
N TYR A 83 -9.58 3.25 -11.19
CA TYR A 83 -11.00 3.36 -10.89
C TYR A 83 -11.48 4.78 -10.65
N ARG A 84 -10.67 5.63 -10.05
CA ARG A 84 -11.01 7.02 -9.72
C ARG A 84 -12.25 7.18 -8.82
N ASP A 85 -12.83 6.08 -8.38
CA ASP A 85 -14.02 6.05 -7.51
C ASP A 85 -13.69 5.23 -6.28
N GLU A 86 -13.71 5.88 -5.12
CA GLU A 86 -13.34 5.25 -3.85
C GLU A 86 -14.23 4.05 -3.51
N SER A 87 -15.50 4.08 -3.86
CA SER A 87 -16.41 2.96 -3.58
C SER A 87 -16.02 1.71 -4.38
N LEU A 88 -15.55 1.88 -5.61
CA LEU A 88 -15.05 0.76 -6.42
C LEU A 88 -13.74 0.21 -5.86
N ILE A 89 -12.88 1.10 -5.36
CA ILE A 89 -11.62 0.70 -4.73
C ILE A 89 -11.90 -0.09 -3.45
N GLU A 90 -12.85 0.36 -2.65
CA GLU A 90 -13.27 -0.36 -1.45
C GLU A 90 -13.76 -1.77 -1.79
N LYS A 91 -14.57 -1.92 -2.83
CA LYS A 91 -15.03 -3.22 -3.28
C LYS A 91 -13.88 -4.12 -3.73
N TYR A 92 -12.92 -3.55 -4.44
CA TYR A 92 -11.75 -4.30 -4.88
C TYR A 92 -10.95 -4.82 -3.68
N VAL A 93 -10.66 -3.95 -2.72
CA VAL A 93 -9.90 -4.33 -1.53
C VAL A 93 -10.59 -5.44 -0.74
N LYS A 94 -11.90 -5.35 -0.58
CA LYS A 94 -12.68 -6.37 0.13
C LYS A 94 -12.72 -7.70 -0.62
N ALA A 95 -12.72 -7.65 -1.96
CA ALA A 95 -12.76 -8.85 -2.79
C ALA A 95 -11.36 -9.51 -2.92
N HIS A 96 -10.29 -8.76 -2.69
CA HIS A 96 -8.92 -9.24 -2.89
C HIS A 96 -8.04 -8.95 -1.68
N PRO A 97 -8.39 -9.48 -0.48
CA PRO A 97 -7.64 -9.15 0.74
C PRO A 97 -6.17 -9.60 0.67
N TYR A 98 -5.87 -10.66 -0.06
CA TYR A 98 -4.50 -11.15 -0.16
C TYR A 98 -3.58 -10.20 -0.93
N ASP A 99 -4.13 -9.39 -1.83
CA ASP A 99 -3.33 -8.45 -2.61
C ASP A 99 -2.70 -7.35 -1.73
N PHE A 100 -3.20 -7.20 -0.50
CA PHE A 100 -2.74 -6.17 0.44
C PHE A 100 -2.23 -6.75 1.75
N SER A 101 -2.09 -8.08 1.85
CA SER A 101 -1.68 -8.73 3.10
C SER A 101 -0.17 -8.63 3.32
N TYR A 102 0.24 -8.62 4.59
CA TYR A 102 1.65 -8.64 4.93
C TYR A 102 2.35 -9.90 4.40
N ARG A 103 1.67 -11.02 4.43
CA ARG A 103 2.22 -12.28 3.92
C ARG A 103 2.56 -12.18 2.44
N THR A 104 1.65 -11.63 1.65
CA THR A 104 1.88 -11.42 0.21
C THR A 104 3.05 -10.48 -0.02
N PHE A 105 3.12 -9.37 0.74
CA PHE A 105 4.24 -8.44 0.69
C PHE A 105 5.56 -9.16 0.98
N PHE A 106 5.61 -9.93 2.06
CA PHE A 106 6.82 -10.63 2.48
C PHE A 106 7.29 -11.61 1.40
N GLU A 107 6.39 -12.38 0.85
CA GLU A 107 6.71 -13.37 -0.19
C GLU A 107 7.20 -12.71 -1.48
N LEU A 108 6.52 -11.66 -1.92
CA LEU A 108 6.92 -10.93 -3.13
C LEU A 108 8.26 -10.23 -2.97
N ARG A 109 8.49 -9.64 -1.81
CA ARG A 109 9.77 -9.00 -1.51
C ARG A 109 10.92 -10.01 -1.54
N LYS A 110 10.69 -11.19 -0.99
CA LYS A 110 11.67 -12.27 -1.00
C LYS A 110 11.98 -12.71 -2.44
N GLN A 111 10.97 -12.85 -3.29
CA GLN A 111 11.15 -13.19 -4.69
C GLN A 111 11.95 -12.12 -5.44
N GLU A 112 11.66 -10.85 -5.19
CA GLU A 112 12.39 -9.75 -5.81
C GLU A 112 13.87 -9.79 -5.45
N LYS A 113 14.19 -10.01 -4.19
CA LYS A 113 15.58 -10.11 -3.73
C LYS A 113 16.30 -11.30 -4.33
N GLN A 114 15.61 -12.40 -4.58
CA GLN A 114 16.19 -13.58 -5.20
C GLN A 114 16.40 -13.42 -6.71
N ALA A 115 15.57 -12.58 -7.35
CA ALA A 115 15.63 -12.35 -8.79
C ALA A 115 16.71 -11.32 -9.19
N SER A 116 17.22 -10.56 -8.25
CA SER A 116 18.22 -9.51 -8.53
C SER A 116 19.66 -10.02 -8.48
#